data_f6105ccbdf11515d3b5e10fc3df02d1c
#
_entry.id   f6105ccbdf11515d3b5e10fc3df02d1c
#
_cell.length_a   1.000
_cell.length_b   1.000
_cell.length_c   1.000
_cell.angle_alpha   90.00
_cell.angle_beta   90.00
_cell.angle_gamma   90.00
#
_symmetry.space_group_name_H-M   'P 1'
#
loop_
_entity.id
_entity.type
_entity.pdbx_description
1 polymer ?
#
loop_
_entity_poly.entity_id
_entity_poly.type
_entity_poly.pdbx_seq_one_letter_code
_entity_poly.pdbx_strand_id
1 'polypeptide(L)'
;MEVVMKSFAEATAGKLENYCLVASKAGPTRVESSGGETVHHLKQRGTILLTPILPSLPRVLHHLRKERRFRAILLHYPNPMAVAALALSLLFRRKEEKIVLWNHADVLLEEGWKRVLYSLFRPAEEFLFRRADAFVAATPHHVSCSDTFRRFADRTAIIPYAIPDPWFEVSDADRSAAEKIRKEMGGGFLLFVGRLVSYKGLETLLRAADRIPCRIAVIGTGPLDAALREEVAARGLGEKVLLLGRVDDLRPYYLGCDFFVLPSVTALEGFGIVQIEAMALGKPVVSSDLPSGVTYVNVNGETGLTFHVGDADGLAEACNRLLSDTVLRERLGENARRRTLGKFSYTAMREAAVPFFQRLCGGSGMKNGGNEFRGTG
;
A
#
# COMPACT_ATOMS: atom_id res chain seq x y z
N MET A 1 1.16 -6.61 -1.19
CA MET A 1 2.42 -6.85 -1.92
C MET A 1 2.18 -7.14 -3.39
N GLU A 2 1.35 -8.13 -3.74
CA GLU A 2 1.01 -8.46 -5.13
C GLU A 2 0.45 -7.27 -5.93
N VAL A 3 -0.47 -6.50 -5.34
CA VAL A 3 -1.00 -5.26 -5.94
C VAL A 3 0.11 -4.28 -6.27
N VAL A 4 1.08 -4.07 -5.37
CA VAL A 4 2.20 -3.14 -5.59
C VAL A 4 3.13 -3.64 -6.70
N MET A 5 3.41 -4.95 -6.76
CA MET A 5 4.20 -5.54 -7.84
C MET A 5 3.54 -5.31 -9.21
N LYS A 6 2.23 -5.57 -9.29
CA LYS A 6 1.44 -5.32 -10.49
C LYS A 6 1.46 -3.85 -10.88
N SER A 7 1.17 -2.95 -9.93
CA SER A 7 1.21 -1.50 -10.16
C SER A 7 2.57 -1.03 -10.67
N PHE A 8 3.67 -1.55 -10.11
CA PHE A 8 5.03 -1.22 -10.55
C PHE A 8 5.30 -1.68 -11.98
N ALA A 9 4.95 -2.93 -12.30
CA ALA A 9 5.16 -3.49 -13.63
C ALA A 9 4.34 -2.75 -14.69
N GLU A 10 3.06 -2.49 -14.43
CA GLU A 10 2.17 -1.71 -15.30
C GLU A 10 2.67 -0.25 -15.46
N ALA A 11 3.04 0.41 -14.37
CA ALA A 11 3.54 1.79 -14.42
C ALA A 11 4.83 1.92 -15.22
N THR A 12 5.70 0.91 -15.21
CA THR A 12 7.00 0.92 -15.89
C THR A 12 6.98 0.24 -17.27
N ALA A 13 5.83 -0.27 -17.71
CA ALA A 13 5.65 -0.93 -19.00
C ALA A 13 6.17 -0.08 -20.17
N GLY A 14 6.86 -0.73 -21.13
CA GLY A 14 7.49 -0.07 -22.28
C GLY A 14 8.76 0.75 -21.95
N LYS A 15 9.14 0.88 -20.67
CA LYS A 15 10.38 1.52 -20.23
C LYS A 15 11.32 0.55 -19.55
N LEU A 16 10.78 -0.43 -18.81
CA LEU A 16 11.50 -1.55 -18.21
C LEU A 16 10.83 -2.85 -18.68
N GLU A 17 11.65 -3.85 -18.99
CA GLU A 17 11.16 -5.20 -19.24
C GLU A 17 11.06 -5.94 -17.90
N ASN A 18 9.84 -6.29 -17.50
CA ASN A 18 9.57 -6.85 -16.18
C ASN A 18 9.29 -8.36 -16.25
N TYR A 19 9.96 -9.12 -15.39
CA TYR A 19 9.71 -10.54 -15.13
C TYR A 19 9.27 -10.71 -13.69
N CYS A 20 7.99 -11.00 -13.47
CA CYS A 20 7.41 -11.12 -12.14
C CYS A 20 7.28 -12.59 -11.72
N LEU A 21 7.74 -12.93 -10.50
CA LEU A 21 7.53 -14.24 -9.90
C LEU A 21 6.49 -14.10 -8.78
N VAL A 22 5.31 -14.67 -8.98
CA VAL A 22 4.18 -14.54 -8.04
C VAL A 22 3.70 -15.92 -7.56
N ALA A 23 3.20 -15.98 -6.31
CA ALA A 23 2.58 -17.18 -5.76
C ALA A 23 1.17 -17.38 -6.35
N SER A 24 0.83 -18.60 -6.74
CA SER A 24 -0.52 -18.94 -7.20
C SER A 24 -1.11 -20.05 -6.35
N LYS A 25 -2.29 -19.81 -5.77
CA LYS A 25 -3.05 -20.81 -5.00
C LYS A 25 -3.75 -21.81 -5.89
N ALA A 26 -4.10 -21.42 -7.11
CA ALA A 26 -4.86 -22.23 -8.06
C ALA A 26 -4.00 -22.65 -9.27
N GLY A 27 -4.12 -23.89 -9.67
CA GLY A 27 -3.53 -24.42 -10.91
C GLY A 27 -2.03 -24.75 -10.85
N PRO A 28 -1.48 -25.23 -11.96
CA PRO A 28 -0.06 -25.51 -12.11
C PRO A 28 0.76 -24.22 -12.25
N THR A 29 2.09 -24.34 -12.15
CA THR A 29 3.00 -23.26 -12.55
C THR A 29 2.76 -22.91 -14.02
N ARG A 30 2.50 -21.64 -14.31
CA ARG A 30 2.24 -21.13 -15.66
C ARG A 30 2.93 -19.80 -15.89
N VAL A 31 3.10 -19.45 -17.15
CA VAL A 31 3.70 -18.17 -17.58
C VAL A 31 2.67 -17.42 -18.42
N GLU A 32 2.48 -16.16 -18.12
CA GLU A 32 1.63 -15.25 -18.87
C GLU A 32 2.48 -14.06 -19.32
N SER A 33 2.32 -13.61 -20.55
CA SER A 33 3.03 -12.44 -21.07
C SER A 33 2.03 -11.49 -21.71
N SER A 34 2.06 -10.23 -21.29
CA SER A 34 1.20 -9.16 -21.81
C SER A 34 1.87 -7.80 -21.61
N GLY A 35 1.77 -6.91 -22.60
CA GLY A 35 2.19 -5.50 -22.45
C GLY A 35 3.66 -5.24 -22.11
N GLY A 36 4.57 -6.20 -22.39
CA GLY A 36 5.99 -6.06 -22.02
C GLY A 36 6.34 -6.60 -20.62
N GLU A 37 5.38 -7.23 -19.96
CA GLU A 37 5.53 -7.93 -18.69
C GLU A 37 5.44 -9.44 -18.90
N THR A 38 6.29 -10.20 -18.20
CA THR A 38 6.19 -11.66 -18.12
C THR A 38 5.99 -12.10 -16.68
N VAL A 39 4.85 -12.72 -16.40
CA VAL A 39 4.46 -13.17 -15.06
C VAL A 39 4.56 -14.70 -14.97
N HIS A 40 5.41 -15.17 -14.09
CA HIS A 40 5.53 -16.57 -13.72
C HIS A 40 4.69 -16.86 -12.47
N HIS A 41 3.56 -17.52 -12.63
CA HIS A 41 2.71 -17.99 -11.53
C HIS A 41 3.28 -19.27 -10.97
N LEU A 42 3.87 -19.21 -9.77
CA LEU A 42 4.47 -20.37 -9.11
C LEU A 42 3.44 -21.08 -8.23
N LYS A 43 3.27 -22.39 -8.42
CA LYS A 43 2.34 -23.19 -7.61
C LYS A 43 2.73 -23.15 -6.14
N GLN A 44 1.82 -22.65 -5.31
CA GLN A 44 1.93 -22.66 -3.86
C GLN A 44 1.54 -24.04 -3.32
N ARG A 45 2.34 -24.60 -2.39
CA ARG A 45 2.05 -25.88 -1.70
C ARG A 45 1.54 -25.73 -0.28
N GLY A 46 1.38 -24.51 0.19
CA GLY A 46 0.93 -24.22 1.55
C GLY A 46 1.37 -22.83 1.96
N THR A 47 1.14 -22.49 3.23
CA THR A 47 1.52 -21.22 3.83
C THR A 47 2.09 -21.45 5.22
N ILE A 48 3.25 -20.89 5.51
CA ILE A 48 3.85 -20.86 6.85
C ILE A 48 4.00 -19.38 7.25
N LEU A 49 3.45 -19.01 8.40
CA LEU A 49 3.51 -17.63 8.92
C LEU A 49 3.09 -16.58 7.86
N LEU A 50 1.98 -16.82 7.17
CA LEU A 50 1.46 -15.99 6.07
C LEU A 50 2.36 -15.95 4.81
N THR A 51 3.47 -16.68 4.80
CA THR A 51 4.39 -16.77 3.66
C THR A 51 4.05 -17.98 2.80
N PRO A 52 3.81 -17.84 1.48
CA PRO A 52 3.55 -18.95 0.60
C PRO A 52 4.79 -19.82 0.44
N ILE A 53 4.62 -21.16 0.52
CA ILE A 53 5.68 -22.12 0.25
C ILE A 53 5.75 -22.35 -1.26
N LEU A 54 6.86 -21.97 -1.87
CA LEU A 54 7.10 -22.02 -3.31
C LEU A 54 8.32 -22.93 -3.63
N PRO A 55 8.19 -24.27 -3.66
CA PRO A 55 9.33 -25.16 -3.84
C PRO A 55 10.05 -25.00 -5.19
N SER A 56 9.33 -24.50 -6.21
CA SER A 56 9.89 -24.25 -7.54
C SER A 56 10.69 -22.95 -7.64
N LEU A 57 10.54 -22.02 -6.69
CA LEU A 57 11.13 -20.69 -6.75
C LEU A 57 12.65 -20.70 -6.97
N PRO A 58 13.49 -21.46 -6.22
CA PRO A 58 14.93 -21.46 -6.43
C PRO A 58 15.31 -21.95 -7.83
N ARG A 59 14.62 -22.99 -8.33
CA ARG A 59 14.87 -23.56 -9.67
C ARG A 59 14.48 -22.58 -10.77
N VAL A 60 13.30 -21.96 -10.66
CA VAL A 60 12.82 -20.98 -11.66
C VAL A 60 13.69 -19.74 -11.67
N LEU A 61 14.06 -19.22 -10.50
CA LEU A 61 14.97 -18.09 -10.39
C LEU A 61 16.33 -18.39 -11.03
N HIS A 62 16.91 -19.55 -10.74
CA HIS A 62 18.17 -19.99 -11.34
C HIS A 62 18.09 -20.10 -12.87
N HIS A 63 17.03 -20.74 -13.38
CA HIS A 63 16.80 -20.92 -14.82
C HIS A 63 16.65 -19.57 -15.54
N LEU A 64 15.82 -18.69 -15.03
CA LEU A 64 15.61 -17.34 -15.58
C LEU A 64 16.92 -16.53 -15.59
N ARG A 65 17.69 -16.58 -14.49
CA ARG A 65 19.00 -15.88 -14.43
C ARG A 65 20.02 -16.46 -15.40
N LYS A 66 19.93 -17.75 -15.75
CA LYS A 66 20.79 -18.40 -16.73
C LYS A 66 20.41 -18.00 -18.16
N GLU A 67 19.13 -18.01 -18.48
CA GLU A 67 18.61 -17.70 -19.82
C GLU A 67 18.57 -16.21 -20.13
N ARG A 68 18.23 -15.40 -19.14
CA ARG A 68 18.11 -13.95 -19.27
C ARG A 68 19.23 -13.25 -18.53
N ARG A 69 19.75 -12.18 -19.12
CA ARG A 69 20.74 -11.33 -18.48
C ARG A 69 20.05 -10.19 -17.75
N PHE A 70 19.40 -10.48 -16.63
CA PHE A 70 18.79 -9.45 -15.80
C PHE A 70 19.84 -8.44 -15.33
N ARG A 71 19.49 -7.15 -15.42
CA ARG A 71 20.29 -6.05 -14.90
C ARG A 71 20.01 -5.75 -13.45
N ALA A 72 18.77 -6.02 -13.00
CA ALA A 72 18.36 -5.90 -11.61
C ALA A 72 17.41 -7.03 -11.20
N ILE A 73 17.48 -7.42 -9.93
CA ILE A 73 16.49 -8.25 -9.24
C ILE A 73 15.87 -7.40 -8.15
N LEU A 74 14.57 -7.15 -8.25
CA LEU A 74 13.79 -6.43 -7.25
C LEU A 74 13.06 -7.42 -6.35
N LEU A 75 13.42 -7.48 -5.08
CA LEU A 75 12.78 -8.30 -4.07
C LEU A 75 11.82 -7.47 -3.24
N HIS A 76 10.54 -7.83 -3.25
CA HIS A 76 9.53 -7.27 -2.36
C HIS A 76 9.61 -7.92 -0.97
N TYR A 77 10.03 -7.14 0.01
CA TYR A 77 10.25 -7.55 1.40
C TYR A 77 9.07 -7.10 2.30
N PRO A 78 8.65 -7.87 3.30
CA PRO A 78 9.18 -9.17 3.73
C PRO A 78 8.61 -10.36 2.93
N ASN A 79 9.50 -11.23 2.48
CA ASN A 79 9.15 -12.52 1.88
C ASN A 79 10.27 -13.53 2.21
N PRO A 80 10.18 -14.30 3.33
CA PRO A 80 11.23 -15.19 3.77
C PRO A 80 11.69 -16.20 2.73
N MET A 81 10.77 -16.81 1.96
CA MET A 81 11.12 -17.77 0.92
C MET A 81 11.93 -17.12 -0.21
N ALA A 82 11.55 -15.94 -0.63
CA ALA A 82 12.27 -15.22 -1.68
C ALA A 82 13.62 -14.70 -1.19
N VAL A 83 13.73 -14.26 0.08
CA VAL A 83 14.99 -13.91 0.73
C VAL A 83 15.95 -15.10 0.74
N ALA A 84 15.51 -16.28 1.20
CA ALA A 84 16.33 -17.48 1.24
C ALA A 84 16.77 -17.93 -0.17
N ALA A 85 15.84 -17.96 -1.12
CA ALA A 85 16.11 -18.35 -2.50
C ALA A 85 17.11 -17.39 -3.16
N LEU A 86 16.95 -16.08 -2.94
CA LEU A 86 17.84 -15.06 -3.48
C LEU A 86 19.21 -15.12 -2.80
N ALA A 87 19.28 -15.24 -1.47
CA ALA A 87 20.54 -15.36 -0.72
C ALA A 87 21.39 -16.54 -1.22
N LEU A 88 20.77 -17.73 -1.38
CA LEU A 88 21.44 -18.90 -1.97
C LEU A 88 21.92 -18.63 -3.39
N SER A 89 21.10 -17.94 -4.19
CA SER A 89 21.45 -17.65 -5.59
C SER A 89 22.58 -16.64 -5.76
N LEU A 90 22.87 -15.83 -4.72
CA LEU A 90 23.97 -14.87 -4.73
C LEU A 90 25.36 -15.52 -4.74
N LEU A 91 25.49 -16.81 -4.42
CA LEU A 91 26.72 -17.57 -4.61
C LEU A 91 27.16 -17.58 -6.09
N PHE A 92 26.22 -17.41 -7.01
CA PHE A 92 26.42 -17.38 -8.46
C PHE A 92 26.09 -15.99 -9.06
N ARG A 93 26.21 -14.91 -8.26
CA ARG A 93 25.88 -13.56 -8.68
C ARG A 93 26.83 -13.09 -9.79
N ARG A 94 26.26 -12.49 -10.86
CA ARG A 94 27.02 -11.78 -11.89
C ARG A 94 27.35 -10.38 -11.41
N LYS A 95 28.50 -9.83 -11.78
CA LYS A 95 28.94 -8.48 -11.37
C LYS A 95 27.98 -7.37 -11.84
N GLU A 96 27.33 -7.57 -12.97
CA GLU A 96 26.46 -6.59 -13.62
C GLU A 96 25.03 -6.59 -13.04
N GLU A 97 24.65 -7.64 -12.30
CA GLU A 97 23.31 -7.82 -11.75
C GLU A 97 23.17 -7.07 -10.43
N LYS A 98 22.25 -6.14 -10.36
CA LYS A 98 21.94 -5.34 -9.17
C LYS A 98 20.85 -6.00 -8.32
N ILE A 99 21.00 -5.94 -7.01
CA ILE A 99 20.00 -6.43 -6.06
C ILE A 99 19.34 -5.23 -5.39
N VAL A 100 18.04 -5.14 -5.55
CA VAL A 100 17.20 -4.08 -4.96
C VAL A 100 16.18 -4.70 -4.01
N LEU A 101 16.02 -4.15 -2.83
CA LEU A 101 15.03 -4.58 -1.85
C LEU A 101 13.97 -3.50 -1.69
N TRP A 102 12.69 -3.85 -1.95
CA TRP A 102 11.57 -2.95 -1.70
C TRP A 102 10.92 -3.29 -0.37
N ASN A 103 11.09 -2.41 0.61
CA ASN A 103 10.47 -2.58 1.92
C ASN A 103 9.00 -2.16 1.92
N HIS A 104 8.11 -3.06 2.35
CA HIS A 104 6.68 -2.80 2.53
C HIS A 104 6.27 -2.72 3.99
N ALA A 105 6.94 -3.46 4.86
CA ALA A 105 6.72 -3.47 6.31
C ALA A 105 7.89 -4.17 7.01
N ASP A 106 8.07 -3.88 8.27
CA ASP A 106 8.97 -4.66 9.13
C ASP A 106 8.29 -5.96 9.58
N VAL A 107 9.10 -6.97 9.87
CA VAL A 107 8.61 -8.24 10.41
C VAL A 107 8.34 -8.06 11.90
N LEU A 108 7.07 -7.90 12.27
CA LEU A 108 6.65 -7.87 13.68
C LEU A 108 6.33 -9.28 14.16
N LEU A 109 7.02 -9.73 15.21
CA LEU A 109 6.85 -11.05 15.81
C LEU A 109 6.40 -10.92 17.26
N GLU A 110 5.09 -11.11 17.47
CA GLU A 110 4.48 -11.02 18.80
C GLU A 110 4.64 -12.31 19.62
N GLU A 111 4.69 -13.49 18.97
CA GLU A 111 4.74 -14.80 19.62
C GLU A 111 6.16 -15.35 19.78
N GLY A 112 6.49 -15.91 20.96
CA GLY A 112 7.82 -16.36 21.32
C GLY A 112 8.45 -17.38 20.36
N TRP A 113 7.69 -18.41 19.93
CA TRP A 113 8.19 -19.42 18.99
C TRP A 113 8.46 -18.86 17.59
N LYS A 114 7.67 -17.88 17.13
CA LYS A 114 7.90 -17.16 15.86
C LYS A 114 9.22 -16.39 15.91
N ARG A 115 9.56 -15.82 17.07
CA ARG A 115 10.83 -15.11 17.30
C ARG A 115 12.02 -16.06 17.17
N VAL A 116 11.91 -17.28 17.74
CA VAL A 116 12.96 -18.30 17.61
C VAL A 116 13.15 -18.70 16.14
N LEU A 117 12.06 -18.98 15.43
CA LEU A 117 12.13 -19.34 14.00
C LEU A 117 12.73 -18.22 13.15
N TYR A 118 12.37 -16.98 13.43
CA TYR A 118 12.93 -15.83 12.73
C TYR A 118 14.43 -15.62 13.03
N SER A 119 14.88 -15.94 14.26
CA SER A 119 16.31 -15.86 14.61
C SER A 119 17.18 -16.78 13.75
N LEU A 120 16.65 -17.93 13.34
CA LEU A 120 17.32 -18.85 12.40
C LEU A 120 17.37 -18.28 10.97
N PHE A 121 16.41 -17.47 10.60
CA PHE A 121 16.31 -16.86 9.27
C PHE A 121 17.13 -15.57 9.16
N ARG A 122 17.28 -14.82 10.26
CA ARG A 122 17.94 -13.51 10.32
C ARG A 122 19.34 -13.46 9.69
N PRO A 123 20.22 -14.49 9.82
CA PRO A 123 21.52 -14.47 9.14
C PRO A 123 21.45 -14.40 7.62
N ALA A 124 20.49 -15.11 7.01
CA ALA A 124 20.29 -15.06 5.56
C ALA A 124 19.76 -13.69 5.09
N GLU A 125 18.88 -13.09 5.88
CA GLU A 125 18.35 -11.76 5.67
C GLU A 125 19.45 -10.70 5.77
N GLU A 126 20.24 -10.70 6.83
CA GLU A 126 21.36 -9.77 7.04
C GLU A 126 22.43 -9.93 5.94
N PHE A 127 22.72 -11.17 5.53
CA PHE A 127 23.60 -11.43 4.39
C PHE A 127 23.08 -10.78 3.10
N LEU A 128 21.77 -10.90 2.84
CA LEU A 128 21.14 -10.30 1.66
C LEU A 128 21.17 -8.77 1.74
N PHE A 129 20.83 -8.19 2.89
CA PHE A 129 20.81 -6.74 3.09
C PHE A 129 22.20 -6.10 2.87
N ARG A 130 23.26 -6.74 3.35
CA ARG A 130 24.64 -6.27 3.12
C ARG A 130 25.06 -6.36 1.66
N ARG A 131 24.48 -7.30 0.90
CA ARG A 131 24.79 -7.52 -0.52
C ARG A 131 23.88 -6.75 -1.46
N ALA A 132 22.81 -6.16 -0.97
CA ALA A 132 21.92 -5.33 -1.76
C ALA A 132 22.63 -4.06 -2.23
N ASP A 133 22.45 -3.71 -3.49
CA ASP A 133 23.01 -2.49 -4.10
C ASP A 133 22.19 -1.26 -3.76
N ALA A 134 20.86 -1.42 -3.61
CA ALA A 134 19.95 -0.35 -3.26
C ALA A 134 18.69 -0.88 -2.57
N PHE A 135 17.98 0.04 -1.95
CA PHE A 135 16.69 -0.19 -1.30
C PHE A 135 15.64 0.75 -1.87
N VAL A 136 14.38 0.34 -1.78
CA VAL A 136 13.22 1.15 -2.12
C VAL A 136 12.26 1.14 -0.95
N ALA A 137 11.72 2.30 -0.62
CA ALA A 137 10.66 2.46 0.36
C ALA A 137 9.53 3.31 -0.23
N ALA A 138 8.29 3.06 0.20
CA ALA A 138 7.15 3.81 -0.31
C ALA A 138 7.09 5.24 0.26
N THR A 139 7.66 5.46 1.45
CA THR A 139 7.68 6.77 2.11
C THR A 139 8.97 6.94 2.93
N PRO A 140 9.37 8.19 3.22
CA PRO A 140 10.48 8.46 4.15
C PRO A 140 10.24 7.84 5.53
N HIS A 141 8.99 7.75 5.97
CA HIS A 141 8.60 7.14 7.24
C HIS A 141 8.95 5.65 7.32
N HIS A 142 8.77 4.91 6.22
CA HIS A 142 9.20 3.50 6.17
C HIS A 142 10.71 3.35 6.41
N VAL A 143 11.50 4.35 6.07
CA VAL A 143 12.95 4.33 6.32
C VAL A 143 13.25 4.70 7.77
N SER A 144 12.67 5.80 8.26
CA SER A 144 12.97 6.33 9.60
C SER A 144 12.45 5.44 10.75
N CYS A 145 11.32 4.76 10.56
CA CYS A 145 10.71 3.88 11.57
C CYS A 145 11.24 2.44 11.55
N SER A 146 11.89 2.01 10.46
CA SER A 146 12.49 0.68 10.38
C SER A 146 13.94 0.70 10.88
N ASP A 147 14.23 0.00 11.95
CA ASP A 147 15.61 -0.14 12.45
C ASP A 147 16.54 -0.77 11.40
N THR A 148 16.00 -1.65 10.57
CA THR A 148 16.74 -2.31 9.50
C THR A 148 17.06 -1.33 8.36
N PHE A 149 16.05 -0.64 7.83
CA PHE A 149 16.22 0.21 6.63
C PHE A 149 16.87 1.55 6.94
N ARG A 150 16.76 2.06 8.17
CA ARG A 150 17.50 3.25 8.62
C ARG A 150 19.02 3.09 8.47
N ARG A 151 19.54 1.87 8.63
CA ARG A 151 20.97 1.54 8.42
C ARG A 151 21.42 1.70 6.96
N PHE A 152 20.48 1.71 6.03
CA PHE A 152 20.71 1.79 4.58
C PHE A 152 20.02 3.00 3.95
N ALA A 153 19.73 4.03 4.75
CA ALA A 153 19.01 5.21 4.30
C ALA A 153 19.72 5.94 3.14
N ASP A 154 21.05 5.94 3.15
CA ASP A 154 21.93 6.50 2.11
C ASP A 154 21.79 5.81 0.73
N ARG A 155 21.33 4.57 0.72
CA ARG A 155 21.09 3.75 -0.48
C ARG A 155 19.60 3.49 -0.74
N THR A 156 18.71 4.20 -0.06
CA THR A 156 17.27 4.01 -0.17
C THR A 156 16.63 5.10 -1.04
N ALA A 157 15.96 4.67 -2.10
CA ALA A 157 15.13 5.54 -2.92
C ALA A 157 13.67 5.52 -2.43
N ILE A 158 12.99 6.65 -2.49
CA ILE A 158 11.56 6.74 -2.20
C ILE A 158 10.81 6.62 -3.51
N ILE A 159 10.07 5.52 -3.67
CA ILE A 159 9.16 5.27 -4.79
C ILE A 159 7.79 4.94 -4.18
N PRO A 160 6.87 5.91 -4.11
CA PRO A 160 5.56 5.71 -3.50
C PRO A 160 4.72 4.68 -4.25
N TYR A 161 3.78 4.06 -3.54
CA TYR A 161 2.74 3.26 -4.19
C TYR A 161 1.87 4.16 -5.06
N ALA A 162 1.29 3.59 -6.10
CA ALA A 162 0.55 4.33 -7.08
C ALA A 162 -0.72 3.59 -7.53
N ILE A 163 -1.64 4.35 -8.10
CA ILE A 163 -2.86 3.87 -8.74
C ILE A 163 -2.83 4.19 -10.24
N PRO A 164 -3.58 3.46 -11.07
CA PRO A 164 -3.62 3.68 -12.51
C PRO A 164 -4.07 5.09 -12.88
N ASP A 165 -3.43 5.70 -13.90
CA ASP A 165 -3.78 7.04 -14.36
C ASP A 165 -5.28 7.17 -14.77
N PRO A 166 -5.95 6.15 -15.38
CA PRO A 166 -7.39 6.23 -15.66
C PRO A 166 -8.28 6.36 -14.42
N TRP A 167 -7.76 6.11 -13.22
CA TRP A 167 -8.50 6.34 -11.96
C TRP A 167 -8.87 7.81 -11.76
N PHE A 168 -8.10 8.72 -12.35
CA PHE A 168 -8.33 10.17 -12.25
C PHE A 168 -9.38 10.69 -13.25
N GLU A 169 -9.78 9.88 -14.22
CA GLU A 169 -10.79 10.23 -15.21
C GLU A 169 -12.17 9.83 -14.69
N VAL A 170 -13.13 10.74 -14.72
CA VAL A 170 -14.49 10.52 -14.23
C VAL A 170 -15.47 10.71 -15.38
N SER A 171 -16.08 9.62 -15.84
CA SER A 171 -17.10 9.62 -16.88
C SER A 171 -18.49 10.02 -16.35
N ASP A 172 -19.42 10.31 -17.24
CA ASP A 172 -20.81 10.56 -16.86
C ASP A 172 -21.48 9.31 -16.28
N ALA A 173 -21.08 8.13 -16.75
CA ALA A 173 -21.54 6.87 -16.17
C ALA A 173 -21.09 6.71 -14.72
N ASP A 174 -19.83 7.08 -14.40
CA ASP A 174 -19.31 7.08 -13.03
C ASP A 174 -20.11 8.04 -12.12
N ARG A 175 -20.44 9.23 -12.64
CA ARG A 175 -21.25 10.24 -11.92
C ARG A 175 -22.65 9.72 -11.64
N SER A 176 -23.31 9.14 -12.65
CA SER A 176 -24.65 8.56 -12.51
C SER A 176 -24.68 7.41 -11.50
N ALA A 177 -23.66 6.53 -11.53
CA ALA A 177 -23.53 5.44 -10.57
C ALA A 177 -23.29 5.99 -9.14
N ALA A 178 -22.47 7.02 -8.97
CA ALA A 178 -22.22 7.66 -7.69
C ALA A 178 -23.48 8.35 -7.12
N GLU A 179 -24.28 9.00 -7.96
CA GLU A 179 -25.54 9.61 -7.55
C GLU A 179 -26.56 8.56 -7.08
N LYS A 180 -26.61 7.40 -7.76
CA LYS A 180 -27.44 6.28 -7.32
C LYS A 180 -27.04 5.80 -5.93
N ILE A 181 -25.75 5.55 -5.70
CA ILE A 181 -25.22 5.19 -4.38
C ILE A 181 -25.57 6.26 -3.34
N ARG A 182 -25.37 7.54 -3.67
CA ARG A 182 -25.68 8.64 -2.75
C ARG A 182 -27.17 8.68 -2.37
N LYS A 183 -28.09 8.39 -3.30
CA LYS A 183 -29.53 8.26 -3.01
C LYS A 183 -29.82 7.06 -2.09
N GLU A 184 -29.23 5.89 -2.37
CA GLU A 184 -29.35 4.70 -1.56
C GLU A 184 -28.84 4.92 -0.13
N MET A 185 -27.79 5.72 0.03
CA MET A 185 -27.24 6.15 1.31
C MET A 185 -28.09 7.23 2.01
N GLY A 186 -29.16 7.72 1.40
CA GLY A 186 -30.01 8.77 1.97
C GLY A 186 -29.40 10.16 1.94
N GLY A 187 -28.39 10.40 1.11
CA GLY A 187 -27.68 11.68 0.98
C GLY A 187 -26.18 11.56 1.18
N GLY A 188 -25.57 12.55 1.84
CA GLY A 188 -24.14 12.53 2.15
C GLY A 188 -23.77 11.42 3.14
N PHE A 189 -22.61 10.80 2.92
CA PHE A 189 -22.11 9.74 3.79
C PHE A 189 -20.57 9.76 3.83
N LEU A 190 -20.00 9.21 4.88
CA LEU A 190 -18.58 8.91 4.95
C LEU A 190 -18.31 7.45 4.56
N LEU A 191 -17.13 7.20 4.01
CA LEU A 191 -16.75 5.89 3.50
C LEU A 191 -15.51 5.35 4.23
N PHE A 192 -15.58 4.09 4.64
CA PHE A 192 -14.44 3.27 5.01
C PHE A 192 -14.33 2.09 4.03
N VAL A 193 -13.13 1.81 3.55
CA VAL A 193 -12.82 0.63 2.73
C VAL A 193 -11.61 -0.08 3.30
N GLY A 194 -11.72 -1.37 3.56
CA GLY A 194 -10.58 -2.15 4.00
C GLY A 194 -10.94 -3.50 4.61
N ARG A 195 -9.91 -4.30 4.87
CA ARG A 195 -10.07 -5.56 5.57
C ARG A 195 -10.54 -5.32 7.01
N LEU A 196 -11.54 -6.05 7.48
CA LEU A 196 -12.10 -5.92 8.83
C LEU A 196 -11.21 -6.66 9.84
N VAL A 197 -10.15 -5.99 10.27
CA VAL A 197 -9.14 -6.46 11.25
C VAL A 197 -8.88 -5.39 12.29
N SER A 198 -8.38 -5.78 13.47
CA SER A 198 -8.23 -4.90 14.63
C SER A 198 -7.42 -3.64 14.38
N TYR A 199 -6.31 -3.75 13.66
CA TYR A 199 -5.44 -2.58 13.43
C TYR A 199 -6.07 -1.48 12.55
N LYS A 200 -7.18 -1.78 11.86
CA LYS A 200 -7.92 -0.80 11.04
C LYS A 200 -8.78 0.15 11.87
N GLY A 201 -8.92 -0.06 13.18
CA GLY A 201 -9.54 0.87 14.11
C GLY A 201 -11.06 1.06 13.94
N LEU A 202 -11.77 0.07 13.40
CA LEU A 202 -13.23 0.14 13.25
C LEU A 202 -13.95 0.33 14.58
N GLU A 203 -13.41 -0.16 15.69
CA GLU A 203 -13.92 0.11 17.03
C GLU A 203 -13.91 1.62 17.34
N THR A 204 -12.86 2.33 16.99
CA THR A 204 -12.78 3.81 17.13
C THR A 204 -13.86 4.49 16.30
N LEU A 205 -14.08 4.03 15.06
CA LEU A 205 -15.13 4.55 14.18
C LEU A 205 -16.53 4.30 14.76
N LEU A 206 -16.80 3.10 15.28
CA LEU A 206 -18.08 2.80 15.91
C LEU A 206 -18.32 3.66 17.17
N ARG A 207 -17.30 3.86 18.01
CA ARG A 207 -17.42 4.76 19.19
C ARG A 207 -17.70 6.21 18.81
N ALA A 208 -17.21 6.66 17.65
CA ALA A 208 -17.46 8.01 17.13
C ALA A 208 -18.84 8.13 16.46
N ALA A 209 -19.44 7.03 16.00
CA ALA A 209 -20.60 7.01 15.10
C ALA A 209 -21.80 7.82 15.62
N ASP A 210 -22.16 7.73 16.92
CA ASP A 210 -23.31 8.44 17.47
C ASP A 210 -23.21 9.98 17.33
N ARG A 211 -22.01 10.51 17.29
CA ARG A 211 -21.73 11.95 17.20
C ARG A 211 -21.53 12.47 15.78
N ILE A 212 -21.54 11.58 14.78
CA ILE A 212 -21.39 11.94 13.36
C ILE A 212 -22.82 11.96 12.75
N PRO A 213 -23.33 13.07 12.20
CA PRO A 213 -24.72 13.19 11.78
C PRO A 213 -25.06 12.55 10.44
N CYS A 214 -24.10 11.91 9.74
CA CYS A 214 -24.34 11.24 8.45
C CYS A 214 -24.21 9.71 8.57
N ARG A 215 -24.63 8.99 7.54
CA ARG A 215 -24.39 7.54 7.42
C ARG A 215 -22.93 7.23 7.20
N ILE A 216 -22.53 6.02 7.62
CA ILE A 216 -21.19 5.48 7.52
C ILE A 216 -21.26 4.20 6.68
N ALA A 217 -20.70 4.23 5.48
CA ALA A 217 -20.56 3.04 4.65
C ALA A 217 -19.24 2.33 4.99
N VAL A 218 -19.31 1.08 5.42
CA VAL A 218 -18.16 0.23 5.72
C VAL A 218 -18.09 -0.89 4.69
N ILE A 219 -17.08 -0.86 3.83
CA ILE A 219 -16.90 -1.85 2.77
C ILE A 219 -15.67 -2.70 3.07
N GLY A 220 -15.85 -4.00 3.06
CA GLY A 220 -14.81 -4.99 3.24
C GLY A 220 -15.28 -6.22 4.00
N THR A 221 -14.38 -7.18 4.13
CA THR A 221 -14.60 -8.43 4.88
C THR A 221 -13.38 -8.72 5.76
N GLY A 222 -13.57 -9.53 6.78
CA GLY A 222 -12.45 -9.92 7.65
C GLY A 222 -12.90 -10.64 8.90
N PRO A 223 -11.96 -11.05 9.75
CA PRO A 223 -12.25 -11.78 10.98
C PRO A 223 -13.20 -11.06 11.94
N LEU A 224 -13.26 -9.72 11.89
CA LEU A 224 -14.11 -8.93 12.77
C LEU A 224 -15.54 -8.71 12.24
N ASP A 225 -15.92 -9.23 11.05
CA ASP A 225 -17.22 -8.95 10.43
C ASP A 225 -18.39 -9.30 11.37
N ALA A 226 -18.40 -10.51 11.95
CA ALA A 226 -19.45 -10.95 12.86
C ALA A 226 -19.53 -10.06 14.12
N ALA A 227 -18.40 -9.82 14.78
CA ALA A 227 -18.33 -8.99 15.98
C ALA A 227 -18.79 -7.54 15.74
N LEU A 228 -18.42 -6.96 14.58
CA LEU A 228 -18.86 -5.62 14.21
C LEU A 228 -20.37 -5.56 13.97
N ARG A 229 -20.98 -6.59 13.35
CA ARG A 229 -22.44 -6.66 13.16
C ARG A 229 -23.17 -6.75 14.49
N GLU A 230 -22.67 -7.57 15.41
CA GLU A 230 -23.22 -7.68 16.77
C GLU A 230 -23.13 -6.35 17.53
N GLU A 231 -21.99 -5.66 17.46
CA GLU A 231 -21.81 -4.36 18.11
C GLU A 231 -22.72 -3.28 17.52
N VAL A 232 -22.82 -3.21 16.18
CA VAL A 232 -23.73 -2.29 15.49
C VAL A 232 -25.17 -2.52 15.91
N ALA A 233 -25.62 -3.78 16.00
CA ALA A 233 -26.96 -4.12 16.44
C ALA A 233 -27.20 -3.79 17.93
N ALA A 234 -26.26 -4.17 18.80
CA ALA A 234 -26.36 -3.92 20.25
C ALA A 234 -26.42 -2.42 20.59
N ARG A 235 -25.77 -1.58 19.79
CA ARG A 235 -25.79 -0.12 19.97
C ARG A 235 -26.92 0.58 19.20
N GLY A 236 -27.78 -0.15 18.47
CA GLY A 236 -28.83 0.45 17.66
C GLY A 236 -28.35 1.28 16.48
N LEU A 237 -27.13 1.01 15.97
CA LEU A 237 -26.49 1.78 14.90
C LEU A 237 -26.82 1.28 13.48
N GLY A 238 -27.70 0.31 13.31
CA GLY A 238 -27.97 -0.36 12.03
C GLY A 238 -28.40 0.55 10.88
N GLU A 239 -29.14 1.63 11.17
CA GLU A 239 -29.55 2.63 10.18
C GLU A 239 -28.43 3.63 9.83
N LYS A 240 -27.39 3.66 10.65
CA LYS A 240 -26.30 4.63 10.55
C LYS A 240 -25.00 4.03 10.02
N VAL A 241 -24.63 2.84 10.49
CA VAL A 241 -23.41 2.13 10.09
C VAL A 241 -23.78 0.94 9.20
N LEU A 242 -23.56 1.09 7.92
CA LEU A 242 -23.94 0.11 6.90
C LEU A 242 -22.74 -0.79 6.57
N LEU A 243 -22.74 -2.02 7.08
CA LEU A 243 -21.72 -3.04 6.82
C LEU A 243 -22.04 -3.75 5.49
N LEU A 244 -21.48 -3.24 4.39
CA LEU A 244 -21.83 -3.64 3.02
C LEU A 244 -21.12 -4.92 2.55
N GLY A 245 -20.18 -5.45 3.35
CA GLY A 245 -19.41 -6.62 2.95
C GLY A 245 -18.46 -6.34 1.78
N ARG A 246 -18.26 -7.34 0.91
CA ARG A 246 -17.43 -7.20 -0.28
C ARG A 246 -18.21 -6.51 -1.41
N VAL A 247 -17.63 -5.47 -1.96
CA VAL A 247 -18.12 -4.77 -3.14
C VAL A 247 -17.04 -4.87 -4.22
N ASP A 248 -17.40 -5.28 -5.44
CA ASP A 248 -16.44 -5.48 -6.53
C ASP A 248 -16.07 -4.15 -7.21
N ASP A 249 -17.05 -3.24 -7.38
CA ASP A 249 -16.80 -1.90 -7.90
C ASP A 249 -16.90 -0.84 -6.79
N LEU A 250 -15.75 -0.36 -6.33
CA LEU A 250 -15.63 0.63 -5.25
C LEU A 250 -15.76 2.07 -5.75
N ARG A 251 -15.58 2.29 -7.06
CA ARG A 251 -15.48 3.64 -7.63
C ARG A 251 -16.74 4.49 -7.39
N PRO A 252 -17.98 3.98 -7.56
CA PRO A 252 -19.18 4.74 -7.26
C PRO A 252 -19.30 5.16 -5.79
N TYR A 253 -18.81 4.33 -4.86
CA TYR A 253 -18.82 4.66 -3.43
C TYR A 253 -17.81 5.76 -3.11
N TYR A 254 -16.60 5.69 -3.65
CA TYR A 254 -15.61 6.76 -3.50
C TYR A 254 -16.12 8.08 -4.10
N LEU A 255 -16.74 8.05 -5.27
CA LEU A 255 -17.30 9.25 -5.91
C LEU A 255 -18.54 9.79 -5.17
N GLY A 256 -19.36 8.91 -4.60
CA GLY A 256 -20.60 9.28 -3.92
C GLY A 256 -20.41 9.78 -2.49
N CYS A 257 -19.34 9.40 -1.80
CA CYS A 257 -19.09 9.83 -0.42
C CYS A 257 -18.70 11.31 -0.32
N ASP A 258 -18.89 11.92 0.86
CA ASP A 258 -18.42 13.27 1.15
C ASP A 258 -16.93 13.29 1.46
N PHE A 259 -16.44 12.30 2.20
CA PHE A 259 -15.02 12.10 2.51
C PHE A 259 -14.74 10.65 2.92
N PHE A 260 -13.48 10.29 2.92
CA PHE A 260 -12.98 8.95 3.28
C PHE A 260 -12.42 8.95 4.71
N VAL A 261 -12.61 7.85 5.45
CA VAL A 261 -12.09 7.70 6.82
C VAL A 261 -11.15 6.50 6.92
N LEU A 262 -9.97 6.71 7.51
CA LEU A 262 -8.98 5.67 7.80
C LEU A 262 -8.55 5.74 9.27
N PRO A 263 -9.30 5.11 10.20
CA PRO A 263 -9.07 5.22 11.63
C PRO A 263 -8.05 4.21 12.17
N SER A 264 -7.09 3.78 11.36
CA SER A 264 -6.12 2.74 11.71
C SER A 264 -5.35 3.07 12.99
N VAL A 265 -5.10 2.05 13.84
CA VAL A 265 -4.56 2.25 15.20
C VAL A 265 -3.14 1.74 15.39
N THR A 266 -2.52 1.13 14.38
CA THR A 266 -1.13 0.68 14.47
C THR A 266 -0.37 0.93 13.16
N ALA A 267 0.97 0.99 13.25
CA ALA A 267 1.86 1.16 12.12
C ALA A 267 1.86 -0.03 11.13
N LEU A 268 1.09 -1.11 11.39
CA LEU A 268 0.77 -2.12 10.37
C LEU A 268 0.03 -1.52 9.17
N GLU A 269 -0.64 -0.38 9.35
CA GLU A 269 -1.07 0.48 8.27
C GLU A 269 0.11 1.28 7.73
N GLY A 270 0.91 0.66 6.90
CA GLY A 270 2.15 1.28 6.41
C GLY A 270 1.92 2.47 5.47
N PHE A 271 0.85 2.46 4.66
CA PHE A 271 0.61 3.48 3.64
C PHE A 271 -0.87 3.85 3.48
N GLY A 272 -1.76 2.84 3.48
CA GLY A 272 -3.18 3.04 3.23
C GLY A 272 -3.50 3.38 1.78
N ILE A 273 -3.28 2.45 0.83
CA ILE A 273 -3.55 2.65 -0.61
C ILE A 273 -4.98 3.17 -0.84
N VAL A 274 -5.95 2.71 -0.07
CA VAL A 274 -7.35 3.17 -0.12
C VAL A 274 -7.51 4.70 0.06
N GLN A 275 -6.56 5.37 0.72
CA GLN A 275 -6.55 6.83 0.81
C GLN A 275 -6.31 7.47 -0.56
N ILE A 276 -5.30 6.99 -1.30
CA ILE A 276 -4.99 7.55 -2.61
C ILE A 276 -6.09 7.26 -3.64
N GLU A 277 -6.86 6.18 -3.48
CA GLU A 277 -8.05 5.90 -4.27
C GLU A 277 -9.13 6.96 -4.04
N ALA A 278 -9.44 7.31 -2.79
CA ALA A 278 -10.36 8.37 -2.44
C ALA A 278 -9.86 9.76 -2.91
N MET A 279 -8.59 10.06 -2.62
CA MET A 279 -7.95 11.34 -2.94
C MET A 279 -7.90 11.59 -4.46
N ALA A 280 -7.68 10.57 -5.28
CA ALA A 280 -7.69 10.68 -6.74
C ALA A 280 -9.04 11.15 -7.29
N LEU A 281 -10.12 10.81 -6.61
CA LEU A 281 -11.48 11.20 -6.93
C LEU A 281 -11.91 12.49 -6.21
N GLY A 282 -10.95 13.24 -5.67
CA GLY A 282 -11.19 14.54 -5.04
C GLY A 282 -11.86 14.44 -3.67
N LYS A 283 -11.73 13.30 -2.96
CA LYS A 283 -12.28 13.16 -1.62
C LYS A 283 -11.19 13.44 -0.58
N PRO A 284 -11.42 14.36 0.36
CA PRO A 284 -10.51 14.55 1.47
C PRO A 284 -10.56 13.33 2.40
N VAL A 285 -9.49 13.14 3.16
CA VAL A 285 -9.33 12.00 4.06
C VAL A 285 -9.35 12.47 5.52
N VAL A 286 -10.10 11.75 6.37
CA VAL A 286 -9.94 11.83 7.82
C VAL A 286 -9.17 10.59 8.27
N SER A 287 -7.95 10.76 8.77
CA SER A 287 -7.12 9.63 9.20
C SER A 287 -6.53 9.84 10.58
N SER A 288 -6.18 8.73 11.26
CA SER A 288 -5.36 8.84 12.46
C SER A 288 -3.96 9.41 12.14
N ASP A 289 -3.35 10.09 13.12
CA ASP A 289 -2.00 10.67 13.05
C ASP A 289 -0.89 9.63 13.27
N LEU A 290 -1.11 8.43 12.72
CA LEU A 290 -0.14 7.33 12.83
C LEU A 290 1.24 7.76 12.34
N PRO A 291 2.31 7.47 13.10
CA PRO A 291 3.68 7.65 12.64
C PRO A 291 4.04 6.57 11.60
N SER A 292 3.41 6.63 10.44
CA SER A 292 3.56 5.71 9.32
C SER A 292 3.39 6.44 7.98
N GLY A 293 3.35 5.73 6.86
CA GLY A 293 3.03 6.33 5.56
C GLY A 293 1.62 6.92 5.46
N VAL A 294 0.73 6.67 6.42
CA VAL A 294 -0.62 7.28 6.46
C VAL A 294 -0.54 8.80 6.45
N THR A 295 0.28 9.40 7.32
CA THR A 295 0.48 10.86 7.40
C THR A 295 1.35 11.43 6.28
N TYR A 296 2.11 10.59 5.60
CA TYR A 296 2.79 10.99 4.36
C TYR A 296 1.80 11.14 3.20
N VAL A 297 0.78 10.30 3.15
CA VAL A 297 -0.29 10.37 2.14
C VAL A 297 -1.25 11.49 2.46
N ASN A 298 -1.90 11.44 3.63
CA ASN A 298 -2.84 12.45 4.10
C ASN A 298 -2.13 13.49 4.97
N VAL A 299 -2.00 14.70 4.44
CA VAL A 299 -1.38 15.85 5.14
C VAL A 299 -2.46 16.68 5.81
N ASN A 300 -2.38 16.78 7.15
CA ASN A 300 -3.36 17.50 7.96
C ASN A 300 -3.53 18.96 7.51
N GLY A 301 -4.77 19.38 7.30
CA GLY A 301 -5.12 20.76 6.85
C GLY A 301 -4.83 21.04 5.38
N GLU A 302 -4.14 20.12 4.66
CA GLU A 302 -3.82 20.26 3.24
C GLU A 302 -4.69 19.33 2.36
N THR A 303 -4.71 18.01 2.65
CA THR A 303 -5.43 17.00 1.86
C THR A 303 -6.57 16.33 2.62
N GLY A 304 -6.69 16.63 3.89
CA GLY A 304 -7.68 16.09 4.80
C GLY A 304 -7.42 16.58 6.22
N LEU A 305 -7.98 15.88 7.19
CA LEU A 305 -7.78 16.15 8.61
C LEU A 305 -7.21 14.91 9.30
N THR A 306 -6.48 15.11 10.39
CA THR A 306 -5.98 14.01 11.23
C THR A 306 -6.54 14.16 12.65
N PHE A 307 -6.62 13.01 13.35
CA PHE A 307 -7.01 12.91 14.75
C PHE A 307 -6.07 11.94 15.47
N HIS A 308 -5.99 11.99 16.81
CA HIS A 308 -5.11 11.13 17.57
C HIS A 308 -5.54 9.65 17.50
N VAL A 309 -4.57 8.76 17.40
CA VAL A 309 -4.80 7.31 17.33
C VAL A 309 -5.72 6.85 18.45
N GLY A 310 -6.84 6.19 18.09
CA GLY A 310 -7.81 5.64 19.04
C GLY A 310 -8.76 6.69 19.66
N ASP A 311 -8.60 7.96 19.35
CA ASP A 311 -9.45 9.05 19.84
C ASP A 311 -10.75 9.14 19.02
N ALA A 312 -11.85 8.63 19.59
CA ALA A 312 -13.15 8.67 18.95
C ALA A 312 -13.79 10.06 18.97
N ASP A 313 -13.43 10.90 19.95
CA ASP A 313 -13.93 12.28 20.05
C ASP A 313 -13.28 13.14 18.97
N GLY A 314 -11.98 13.10 18.85
CA GLY A 314 -11.24 13.77 17.80
C GLY A 314 -11.62 13.31 16.38
N LEU A 315 -11.92 12.00 16.20
CA LEU A 315 -12.45 11.51 14.94
C LEU A 315 -13.80 12.15 14.61
N ALA A 316 -14.74 12.16 15.58
CA ALA A 316 -16.04 12.77 15.37
C ALA A 316 -15.96 14.29 15.10
N GLU A 317 -15.08 15.00 15.80
CA GLU A 317 -14.82 16.43 15.57
C GLU A 317 -14.30 16.69 14.14
N ALA A 318 -13.29 15.94 13.69
CA ALA A 318 -12.75 16.06 12.34
C ALA A 318 -13.81 15.77 11.27
N CYS A 319 -14.64 14.72 11.46
CA CYS A 319 -15.75 14.40 10.56
C CYS A 319 -16.80 15.52 10.53
N ASN A 320 -17.23 16.03 11.70
CA ASN A 320 -18.23 17.09 11.81
C ASN A 320 -17.76 18.40 11.18
N ARG A 321 -16.47 18.71 11.31
CA ARG A 321 -15.87 19.87 10.65
C ARG A 321 -15.99 19.78 9.13
N LEU A 322 -15.70 18.60 8.53
CA LEU A 322 -15.86 18.41 7.08
C LEU A 322 -17.33 18.36 6.64
N LEU A 323 -18.25 17.93 7.49
CA LEU A 323 -19.68 17.92 7.19
C LEU A 323 -20.26 19.34 7.21
N SER A 324 -19.85 20.16 8.15
CA SER A 324 -20.38 21.52 8.32
C SER A 324 -19.73 22.56 7.40
N ASP A 325 -18.47 22.37 7.01
CA ASP A 325 -17.71 23.29 6.17
C ASP A 325 -17.45 22.69 4.78
N THR A 326 -18.40 22.96 3.85
CA THR A 326 -18.31 22.48 2.47
C THR A 326 -17.13 23.10 1.73
N VAL A 327 -16.83 24.39 1.98
CA VAL A 327 -15.70 25.08 1.33
C VAL A 327 -14.37 24.45 1.74
N LEU A 328 -14.20 24.15 3.02
CA LEU A 328 -13.04 23.42 3.51
C LEU A 328 -12.95 22.04 2.87
N ARG A 329 -14.05 21.29 2.85
CA ARG A 329 -14.11 19.94 2.29
C ARG A 329 -13.72 19.91 0.81
N GLU A 330 -14.25 20.80 0.01
CA GLU A 330 -13.93 20.92 -1.41
C GLU A 330 -12.47 21.31 -1.64
N ARG A 331 -11.96 22.30 -0.92
CA ARG A 331 -10.55 22.73 -0.98
C ARG A 331 -9.59 21.58 -0.65
N LEU A 332 -9.85 20.86 0.43
CA LEU A 332 -9.01 19.72 0.83
C LEU A 332 -9.10 18.57 -0.19
N GLY A 333 -10.27 18.32 -0.75
CA GLY A 333 -10.48 17.32 -1.80
C GLY A 333 -9.72 17.65 -3.10
N GLU A 334 -9.74 18.90 -3.54
CA GLU A 334 -8.96 19.38 -4.69
C GLU A 334 -7.45 19.20 -4.47
N ASN A 335 -6.97 19.61 -3.30
CA ASN A 335 -5.57 19.43 -2.92
C ASN A 335 -5.18 17.95 -2.86
N ALA A 336 -6.07 17.09 -2.30
CA ALA A 336 -5.89 15.66 -2.25
C ALA A 336 -5.72 15.06 -3.66
N ARG A 337 -6.60 15.43 -4.60
CA ARG A 337 -6.52 14.99 -6.00
C ARG A 337 -5.23 15.45 -6.67
N ARG A 338 -4.85 16.71 -6.51
CA ARG A 338 -3.62 17.27 -7.08
C ARG A 338 -2.38 16.56 -6.54
N ARG A 339 -2.32 16.34 -5.21
CA ARG A 339 -1.23 15.61 -4.57
C ARG A 339 -1.14 14.17 -5.09
N THR A 340 -2.28 13.48 -5.22
CA THR A 340 -2.32 12.10 -5.67
C THR A 340 -1.86 11.98 -7.12
N LEU A 341 -2.33 12.85 -8.00
CA LEU A 341 -1.91 12.88 -9.39
C LEU A 341 -0.39 13.10 -9.52
N GLY A 342 0.16 14.03 -8.74
CA GLY A 342 1.58 14.39 -8.81
C GLY A 342 2.54 13.42 -8.09
N LYS A 343 2.04 12.57 -7.16
CA LYS A 343 2.92 11.70 -6.35
C LYS A 343 2.54 10.22 -6.36
N PHE A 344 1.29 9.89 -6.64
CA PHE A 344 0.75 8.53 -6.45
C PHE A 344 0.03 8.00 -7.70
N SER A 345 0.25 8.60 -8.86
CA SER A 345 -0.17 8.09 -10.16
C SER A 345 0.87 7.15 -10.76
N TYR A 346 0.48 6.31 -11.71
CA TYR A 346 1.44 5.48 -12.46
C TYR A 346 2.48 6.32 -13.19
N THR A 347 2.08 7.48 -13.70
CA THR A 347 3.02 8.43 -14.31
C THR A 347 4.06 8.90 -13.28
N ALA A 348 3.65 9.31 -12.08
CA ALA A 348 4.58 9.73 -11.03
C ALA A 348 5.50 8.58 -10.57
N MET A 349 4.97 7.36 -10.40
CA MET A 349 5.77 6.18 -10.08
C MET A 349 6.80 5.89 -11.17
N ARG A 350 6.43 5.98 -12.45
CA ARG A 350 7.32 5.79 -13.60
C ARG A 350 8.45 6.80 -13.60
N GLU A 351 8.14 8.06 -13.38
CA GLU A 351 9.13 9.17 -13.32
C GLU A 351 10.12 9.00 -12.16
N ALA A 352 9.70 8.41 -11.05
CA ALA A 352 10.60 8.08 -9.94
C ALA A 352 11.41 6.81 -10.21
N ALA A 353 10.78 5.75 -10.68
CA ALA A 353 11.37 4.42 -10.79
C ALA A 353 12.35 4.29 -11.99
N VAL A 354 11.93 4.74 -13.18
CA VAL A 354 12.74 4.50 -14.40
C VAL A 354 14.12 5.14 -14.32
N PRO A 355 14.28 6.42 -13.95
CA PRO A 355 15.61 7.02 -13.78
C PRO A 355 16.43 6.35 -12.67
N PHE A 356 15.78 5.91 -11.58
CA PHE A 356 16.47 5.19 -10.51
C PHE A 356 17.09 3.89 -11.03
N PHE A 357 16.33 3.04 -11.72
CA PHE A 357 16.84 1.78 -12.27
C PHE A 357 17.85 2.02 -13.41
N GLN A 358 17.66 3.02 -14.24
CA GLN A 358 18.61 3.38 -15.29
C GLN A 358 19.97 3.79 -14.71
N ARG A 359 20.01 4.63 -13.69
CA ARG A 359 21.26 5.01 -13.00
C ARG A 359 21.91 3.80 -12.33
N LEU A 360 21.12 3.00 -11.61
CA LEU A 360 21.61 1.83 -10.89
C LEU A 360 22.23 0.79 -11.83
N CYS A 361 21.62 0.57 -12.99
CA CYS A 361 22.03 -0.44 -13.97
C CYS A 361 22.95 0.09 -15.07
N GLY A 362 22.99 1.39 -15.30
CA GLY A 362 23.74 2.03 -16.40
C GLY A 362 25.10 2.57 -16.03
N GLY A 363 25.49 2.60 -14.75
CA GLY A 363 26.57 3.42 -14.29
C GLY A 363 27.92 2.72 -14.13
N SER A 364 28.83 2.99 -15.05
CA SER A 364 30.19 3.40 -14.68
C SER A 364 30.29 4.89 -14.98
N GLY A 365 30.20 5.72 -13.94
CA GLY A 365 30.57 7.14 -14.00
C GLY A 365 29.46 8.15 -13.88
N MET A 366 28.89 8.32 -12.67
CA MET A 366 28.49 9.64 -12.18
C MET A 366 28.67 9.68 -10.67
N LYS A 367 29.58 10.55 -10.23
CA LYS A 367 29.79 10.88 -8.81
C LYS A 367 28.51 11.44 -8.22
N ASN A 368 28.23 11.06 -6.98
CA ASN A 368 27.14 11.51 -6.15
C ASN A 368 26.96 13.04 -6.22
N GLY A 369 25.90 13.49 -6.89
CA GLY A 369 25.30 14.79 -6.64
C GLY A 369 24.40 14.63 -5.44
N GLY A 370 24.85 15.12 -4.28
CA GLY A 370 24.07 15.10 -3.05
C GLY A 370 22.75 15.81 -3.25
N ASN A 371 21.66 15.10 -3.04
CA ASN A 371 20.37 15.72 -2.79
C ASN A 371 20.39 16.22 -1.35
N GLU A 372 20.71 17.51 -1.21
CA GLU A 372 20.53 18.23 0.04
C GLU A 372 19.05 18.24 0.41
N PHE A 373 18.69 17.41 1.40
CA PHE A 373 17.48 17.59 2.17
C PHE A 373 17.65 18.86 3.02
N ARG A 374 17.33 20.02 2.47
CA ARG A 374 17.04 21.19 3.29
C ARG A 374 15.60 21.04 3.80
N GLY A 375 15.49 20.67 5.05
CA GLY A 375 14.27 20.82 5.83
C GLY A 375 13.93 22.30 5.92
N THR A 376 12.78 22.67 5.41
CA THR A 376 12.11 23.90 5.82
C THR A 376 11.18 23.53 6.97
N GLY A 377 11.37 24.21 8.09
CA GLY A 377 10.68 24.08 9.36
C GLY A 377 9.16 24.33 9.30
#